data_4fc3bd9aa667f4ad214040e6958eb8fe
#
_entry.id   4fc3bd9aa667f4ad214040e6958eb8fe
#
_cell.length_a   1.000
_cell.length_b   1.000
_cell.length_c   1.000
_cell.angle_alpha   90.00
_cell.angle_beta   90.00
_cell.angle_gamma   90.00
#
_symmetry.space_group_name_H-M   'P 1'
#
loop_
_entity.id
_entity.type
_entity.pdbx_description
1 polymer ?
#
loop_
_entity_poly.entity_id
_entity_poly.type
_entity_poly.pdbx_seq_one_letter_code
_entity_poly.pdbx_strand_id
1 'polypeptide(L)'
;MINLCIADIFQHFKDKEGSFVVDDTRSLLSLYNAAYMRTHGETVLDEAVVFTSNRLRSELKHLKSPVADEVSLALDTPLFRRVRIIETRNYIPIYESATTRNEAILEFAKLNFNLLQLIYCEELKTITR
;
A
#
# COMPACT_ATOMS: atom_id res chain seq x y z
N MET A 1 29.45 4.53 7.52
CA MET A 1 28.01 4.58 7.22
C MET A 1 27.74 3.61 6.08
N ILE A 2 27.03 2.52 6.35
CA ILE A 2 26.65 1.58 5.29
C ILE A 2 25.51 2.26 4.52
N ASN A 3 25.82 2.77 3.32
CA ASN A 3 24.78 3.17 2.38
C ASN A 3 24.12 1.89 1.85
N LEU A 4 23.17 1.37 2.60
CA LEU A 4 22.31 0.31 2.09
C LEU A 4 21.39 0.96 1.07
N CYS A 5 21.72 0.82 -0.20
CA CYS A 5 20.81 1.24 -1.28
C CYS A 5 19.54 0.39 -1.19
N ILE A 6 18.37 0.99 -1.37
CA ILE A 6 17.08 0.25 -1.39
C ILE A 6 17.18 -0.92 -2.39
N ALA A 7 17.86 -0.73 -3.52
CA ALA A 7 18.12 -1.77 -4.51
C ALA A 7 18.83 -3.01 -3.93
N ASP A 8 19.74 -2.84 -2.96
CA ASP A 8 20.47 -3.97 -2.34
C ASP A 8 19.53 -4.86 -1.52
N ILE A 9 18.52 -4.25 -0.86
CA ILE A 9 17.50 -4.99 -0.11
C ILE A 9 16.68 -5.85 -1.07
N PHE A 10 16.31 -5.32 -2.24
CA PHE A 10 15.54 -6.06 -3.24
C PHE A 10 16.29 -7.23 -3.85
N GLN A 11 17.62 -7.20 -3.90
CA GLN A 11 18.44 -8.36 -4.34
C GLN A 11 18.26 -9.58 -3.43
N HIS A 12 17.98 -9.39 -2.14
CA HIS A 12 17.77 -10.50 -1.20
C HIS A 12 16.47 -11.27 -1.47
N PHE A 13 15.53 -10.69 -2.21
CA PHE A 13 14.29 -11.36 -2.64
C PHE A 13 14.44 -12.12 -3.96
N LYS A 14 15.65 -12.11 -4.55
CA LYS A 14 15.95 -12.88 -5.76
C LYS A 14 16.60 -14.21 -5.41
N ASP A 15 16.20 -15.26 -6.14
CA ASP A 15 16.85 -16.57 -6.10
C ASP A 15 18.20 -16.57 -6.84
N LYS A 16 18.82 -17.75 -6.90
CA LYS A 16 20.10 -17.94 -7.61
C LYS A 16 19.99 -17.73 -9.13
N GLU A 17 18.80 -17.77 -9.68
CA GLU A 17 18.48 -17.56 -11.09
C GLU A 17 18.12 -16.09 -11.39
N GLY A 18 18.10 -15.23 -10.36
CA GLY A 18 17.78 -13.81 -10.47
C GLY A 18 16.28 -13.49 -10.51
N SER A 19 15.42 -14.48 -10.24
CA SER A 19 13.97 -14.32 -10.19
C SER A 19 13.53 -13.96 -8.78
N PHE A 20 12.52 -13.06 -8.65
CA PHE A 20 11.95 -12.74 -7.34
C PHE A 20 11.16 -13.94 -6.78
N VAL A 21 11.40 -14.24 -5.51
CA VAL A 21 10.68 -15.28 -4.75
C VAL A 21 10.02 -14.65 -3.54
N VAL A 22 8.69 -14.69 -3.51
CA VAL A 22 7.88 -14.20 -2.40
C VAL A 22 6.74 -15.18 -2.17
N ASP A 23 6.65 -15.73 -0.96
CA ASP A 23 5.77 -16.86 -0.67
C ASP A 23 4.37 -16.45 -0.20
N ASP A 24 4.22 -15.24 0.37
CA ASP A 24 2.93 -14.79 0.87
C ASP A 24 2.47 -13.46 0.26
N THR A 25 1.14 -13.31 0.15
CA THR A 25 0.51 -12.14 -0.49
C THR A 25 0.78 -10.83 0.24
N ARG A 26 0.92 -10.83 1.58
CA ARG A 26 1.20 -9.59 2.34
C ARG A 26 2.63 -9.12 2.12
N SER A 27 3.58 -10.02 2.10
CA SER A 27 4.98 -9.72 1.76
C SER A 27 5.08 -9.24 0.31
N LEU A 28 4.34 -9.87 -0.60
CA LEU A 28 4.26 -9.46 -2.00
C LEU A 28 3.68 -8.04 -2.15
N LEU A 29 2.63 -7.71 -1.41
CA LEU A 29 2.03 -6.37 -1.39
C LEU A 29 2.99 -5.32 -0.81
N SER A 30 3.74 -5.68 0.25
CA SER A 30 4.76 -4.81 0.83
C SER A 30 5.88 -4.54 -0.16
N LEU A 31 6.35 -5.57 -0.86
CA LEU A 31 7.37 -5.44 -1.90
C LEU A 31 6.88 -4.56 -3.06
N TYR A 32 5.63 -4.73 -3.48
CA TYR A 32 4.99 -3.89 -4.49
C TYR A 32 4.99 -2.41 -4.09
N ASN A 33 4.50 -2.11 -2.90
CA ASN A 33 4.44 -0.73 -2.40
C ASN A 33 5.84 -0.10 -2.30
N ALA A 34 6.83 -0.85 -1.82
CA ALA A 34 8.21 -0.40 -1.73
C ALA A 34 8.84 -0.18 -3.12
N ALA A 35 8.61 -1.08 -4.08
CA ALA A 35 9.12 -0.97 -5.44
C ALA A 35 8.59 0.27 -6.18
N TYR A 36 7.37 0.70 -5.89
CA TYR A 36 6.81 1.92 -6.47
C TYR A 36 7.45 3.22 -5.96
N MET A 37 8.23 3.18 -4.88
CA MET A 37 9.01 4.34 -4.40
C MET A 37 10.33 4.53 -5.16
N ARG A 38 10.57 3.73 -6.21
CA ARG A 38 11.78 3.78 -7.02
C ARG A 38 12.05 5.16 -7.60
N THR A 39 13.33 5.45 -7.78
CA THR A 39 13.83 6.61 -8.51
C THR A 39 14.34 6.23 -9.90
N HIS A 40 14.65 7.21 -10.72
CA HIS A 40 15.14 6.96 -12.08
C HIS A 40 16.49 6.22 -12.06
N GLY A 41 16.56 5.11 -12.83
CA GLY A 41 17.78 4.31 -12.97
C GLY A 41 17.90 3.11 -12.03
N GLU A 42 16.91 2.85 -11.17
CA GLU A 42 16.87 1.68 -10.29
C GLU A 42 16.21 0.48 -11.00
N THR A 43 16.95 -0.16 -11.91
CA THR A 43 16.44 -1.24 -12.76
C THR A 43 15.88 -2.44 -11.98
N VAL A 44 16.47 -2.77 -10.82
CA VAL A 44 16.00 -3.85 -9.94
C VAL A 44 14.60 -3.58 -9.41
N LEU A 45 14.30 -2.32 -9.07
CA LEU A 45 12.98 -1.93 -8.62
C LEU A 45 11.97 -1.89 -9.77
N ASP A 46 12.40 -1.54 -10.99
CA ASP A 46 11.54 -1.64 -12.19
C ASP A 46 11.11 -3.09 -12.43
N GLU A 47 12.05 -4.03 -12.36
CA GLU A 47 11.76 -5.47 -12.44
C GLU A 47 10.82 -5.91 -11.32
N ALA A 48 11.05 -5.45 -10.08
CA ALA A 48 10.21 -5.76 -8.93
C ALA A 48 8.77 -5.27 -9.11
N VAL A 49 8.56 -4.07 -9.68
CA VAL A 49 7.22 -3.55 -9.99
C VAL A 49 6.49 -4.45 -10.97
N VAL A 50 7.16 -4.88 -12.05
CA VAL A 50 6.56 -5.75 -13.05
C VAL A 50 6.21 -7.11 -12.46
N PHE A 51 7.14 -7.72 -11.74
CA PHE A 51 6.94 -9.01 -11.10
C PHE A 51 5.77 -8.97 -10.10
N THR A 52 5.82 -8.05 -9.15
CA THR A 52 4.82 -7.95 -8.08
C THR A 52 3.43 -7.60 -8.60
N SER A 53 3.34 -6.69 -9.59
CA SER A 53 2.07 -6.35 -10.23
C SER A 53 1.42 -7.54 -10.90
N ASN A 54 2.18 -8.32 -11.68
CA ASN A 54 1.66 -9.48 -12.38
C ASN A 54 1.23 -10.58 -11.41
N ARG A 55 2.04 -10.83 -10.37
CA ARG A 55 1.75 -11.83 -9.35
C ARG A 55 0.51 -11.47 -8.54
N LEU A 56 0.40 -10.22 -8.06
CA LEU A 56 -0.78 -9.74 -7.32
C LEU A 56 -2.06 -9.82 -8.15
N ARG A 57 -2.02 -9.47 -9.44
CA ARG A 57 -3.19 -9.62 -10.34
C ARG A 57 -3.62 -11.07 -10.50
N SER A 58 -2.66 -11.99 -10.56
CA SER A 58 -2.95 -13.43 -10.64
C SER A 58 -3.57 -13.94 -9.33
N GLU A 59 -3.00 -13.56 -8.19
CA GLU A 59 -3.48 -14.00 -6.87
C GLU A 59 -4.83 -13.40 -6.49
N LEU A 60 -5.12 -12.17 -6.93
CA LEU A 60 -6.37 -11.46 -6.60
C LEU A 60 -7.63 -12.29 -6.87
N LYS A 61 -7.59 -13.15 -7.89
CA LYS A 61 -8.71 -14.04 -8.24
C LYS A 61 -9.04 -15.08 -7.17
N HIS A 62 -8.10 -15.37 -6.29
CA HIS A 62 -8.21 -16.41 -5.26
C HIS A 62 -8.24 -15.84 -3.84
N LEU A 63 -8.01 -14.54 -3.69
CA LEU A 63 -8.00 -13.88 -2.40
C LEU A 63 -9.42 -13.57 -1.91
N LYS A 64 -9.54 -13.44 -0.59
CA LYS A 64 -10.78 -13.03 0.09
C LYS A 64 -10.57 -11.72 0.82
N SER A 65 -11.65 -10.96 1.02
CA SER A 65 -11.63 -9.78 1.88
C SER A 65 -11.14 -10.14 3.30
N PRO A 66 -10.36 -9.27 3.97
CA PRO A 66 -9.99 -7.93 3.57
C PRO A 66 -8.75 -7.82 2.64
N VAL A 67 -7.96 -8.90 2.50
CA VAL A 67 -6.70 -8.88 1.73
C VAL A 67 -6.95 -8.60 0.24
N ALA A 68 -8.02 -9.16 -0.31
CA ALA A 68 -8.42 -8.88 -1.70
C ALA A 68 -8.68 -7.39 -1.94
N ASP A 69 -9.32 -6.72 -0.99
CA ASP A 69 -9.65 -5.30 -1.09
C ASP A 69 -8.38 -4.44 -1.00
N GLU A 70 -7.45 -4.80 -0.10
CA GLU A 70 -6.14 -4.15 0.01
C GLU A 70 -5.33 -4.26 -1.30
N VAL A 71 -5.27 -5.46 -1.87
CA VAL A 71 -4.55 -5.73 -3.13
C VAL A 71 -5.21 -5.00 -4.30
N SER A 72 -6.53 -5.04 -4.40
CA SER A 72 -7.28 -4.34 -5.45
C SER A 72 -7.00 -2.84 -5.40
N LEU A 73 -7.09 -2.25 -4.22
CA LEU A 73 -6.81 -0.83 -4.00
C LEU A 73 -5.36 -0.45 -4.34
N ALA A 74 -4.39 -1.32 -4.02
CA ALA A 74 -2.98 -1.11 -4.33
C ALA A 74 -2.70 -1.17 -5.83
N LEU A 75 -3.34 -2.10 -6.54
CA LEU A 75 -3.20 -2.24 -7.99
C LEU A 75 -3.88 -1.09 -8.77
N ASP A 76 -4.97 -0.54 -8.23
CA ASP A 76 -5.65 0.62 -8.80
C ASP A 76 -4.79 1.89 -8.65
N THR A 77 -4.32 2.15 -7.44
CA THR A 77 -3.46 3.30 -7.15
C THR A 77 -2.38 2.92 -6.14
N PRO A 78 -1.08 2.94 -6.52
CA PRO A 78 0.02 2.67 -5.60
C PRO A 78 -0.01 3.59 -4.37
N LEU A 79 0.35 3.05 -3.20
CA LEU A 79 0.22 3.70 -1.90
C LEU A 79 0.81 5.13 -1.87
N PHE A 80 2.01 5.34 -2.44
CA PHE A 80 2.67 6.64 -2.42
C PHE A 80 1.98 7.72 -3.27
N ARG A 81 1.10 7.32 -4.21
CA ARG A 81 0.31 8.24 -5.06
C ARG A 81 -1.03 8.60 -4.43
N ARG A 82 -1.41 7.96 -3.34
CA ARG A 82 -2.69 8.21 -2.69
C ARG A 82 -2.61 9.43 -1.78
N VAL A 83 -3.63 10.26 -1.85
CA VAL A 83 -3.80 11.36 -0.90
C VAL A 83 -4.20 10.75 0.45
N ARG A 84 -3.52 11.15 1.53
CA ARG A 84 -3.67 10.55 2.86
C ARG A 84 -5.12 10.46 3.35
N ILE A 85 -5.91 11.50 3.13
CA ILE A 85 -7.32 11.52 3.56
C ILE A 85 -8.16 10.50 2.80
N ILE A 86 -7.90 10.32 1.50
CA ILE A 86 -8.59 9.34 0.65
C ILE A 86 -8.17 7.93 1.05
N GLU A 87 -6.87 7.73 1.33
CA GLU A 87 -6.35 6.45 1.83
C GLU A 87 -7.02 6.06 3.14
N THR A 88 -7.12 6.96 4.10
CA THR A 88 -7.81 6.71 5.38
C THR A 88 -9.26 6.33 5.16
N ARG A 89 -9.98 7.06 4.30
CA ARG A 89 -11.38 6.75 3.94
C ARG A 89 -11.53 5.34 3.38
N ASN A 90 -10.62 4.93 2.51
CA ASN A 90 -10.68 3.62 1.85
C ASN A 90 -10.26 2.49 2.79
N TYR A 91 -9.30 2.72 3.68
CA TYR A 91 -8.75 1.70 4.56
C TYR A 91 -9.62 1.42 5.79
N ILE A 92 -10.37 2.39 6.32
CA ILE A 92 -11.24 2.19 7.49
C ILE A 92 -12.21 1.00 7.30
N PRO A 93 -12.97 0.87 6.20
CA PRO A 93 -13.84 -0.28 5.97
C PRO A 93 -13.07 -1.61 5.85
N ILE A 94 -11.89 -1.60 5.24
CA ILE A 94 -11.04 -2.78 5.13
C ILE A 94 -10.60 -3.25 6.52
N TYR A 95 -10.13 -2.33 7.36
CA TYR A 95 -9.74 -2.63 8.74
C TYR A 95 -10.95 -3.10 9.59
N GLU A 96 -12.11 -2.50 9.39
CA GLU A 96 -13.36 -2.88 10.07
C GLU A 96 -13.77 -4.32 9.76
N SER A 97 -13.51 -4.81 8.55
CA SER A 97 -13.79 -6.19 8.15
C SER A 97 -12.76 -7.22 8.66
N ALA A 98 -11.61 -6.76 9.16
CA ALA A 98 -10.56 -7.63 9.66
C ALA A 98 -10.95 -8.29 11.00
N THR A 99 -10.75 -9.60 11.12
CA THR A 99 -11.05 -10.35 12.36
C THR A 99 -10.12 -10.00 13.52
N THR A 100 -8.92 -9.48 13.22
CA THR A 100 -7.89 -9.07 14.19
C THR A 100 -7.94 -7.59 14.53
N ARG A 101 -9.01 -6.88 14.15
CA ARG A 101 -9.15 -5.44 14.41
C ARG A 101 -9.21 -5.14 15.91
N ASN A 102 -8.70 -3.98 16.26
CA ASN A 102 -8.86 -3.41 17.60
C ASN A 102 -9.97 -2.34 17.56
N GLU A 103 -11.02 -2.53 18.33
CA GLU A 103 -12.19 -1.63 18.30
C GLU A 103 -11.84 -0.21 18.74
N ALA A 104 -10.96 -0.02 19.74
CA ALA A 104 -10.55 1.31 20.18
C ALA A 104 -9.78 2.07 19.08
N ILE A 105 -8.93 1.36 18.34
CA ILE A 105 -8.19 1.94 17.20
C ILE A 105 -9.16 2.30 16.08
N LEU A 106 -10.13 1.44 15.78
CA LEU A 106 -11.14 1.69 14.75
C LEU A 106 -11.99 2.92 15.08
N GLU A 107 -12.50 3.00 16.31
CA GLU A 107 -13.27 4.16 16.78
C GLU A 107 -12.45 5.45 16.73
N PHE A 108 -11.20 5.41 17.21
CA PHE A 108 -10.29 6.55 17.11
C PHE A 108 -10.06 6.99 15.66
N ALA A 109 -9.83 6.05 14.75
CA ALA A 109 -9.63 6.35 13.34
C ALA A 109 -10.87 7.02 12.71
N LYS A 110 -12.08 6.53 13.01
CA LYS A 110 -13.34 7.10 12.54
C LYS A 110 -13.54 8.53 13.07
N LEU A 111 -13.33 8.73 14.36
CA LEU A 111 -13.46 10.05 15.00
C LEU A 111 -12.44 11.05 14.44
N ASN A 112 -11.18 10.64 14.31
CA ASN A 112 -10.14 11.47 13.74
C ASN A 112 -10.43 11.85 12.28
N PHE A 113 -10.89 10.90 11.48
CA PHE A 113 -11.28 11.13 10.09
C PHE A 113 -12.40 12.18 10.01
N ASN A 114 -13.46 12.03 10.81
CA ASN A 114 -14.59 12.95 10.83
C ASN A 114 -14.16 14.36 11.28
N LEU A 115 -13.29 14.45 12.28
CA LEU A 115 -12.75 15.76 12.74
C LEU A 115 -11.94 16.44 11.63
N LEU A 116 -11.07 15.72 10.94
CA LEU A 116 -10.30 16.27 9.81
C LEU A 116 -11.19 16.72 8.67
N GLN A 117 -12.28 15.99 8.39
CA GLN A 117 -13.27 16.41 7.38
C GLN A 117 -13.91 17.76 7.74
N LEU A 118 -14.27 17.96 9.01
CA LEU A 118 -14.83 19.23 9.48
C LEU A 118 -13.82 20.38 9.31
N ILE A 119 -12.57 20.17 9.70
CA ILE A 119 -11.50 21.17 9.56
C ILE A 119 -11.31 21.53 8.09
N TYR A 120 -11.21 20.55 7.19
CA TYR A 120 -11.04 20.82 5.76
C TYR A 120 -12.25 21.53 5.14
N CYS A 121 -13.47 21.24 5.59
CA CYS A 121 -14.66 21.97 5.15
C CYS A 121 -14.61 23.46 5.55
N GLU A 122 -14.15 23.77 6.76
CA GLU A 122 -13.99 25.15 7.21
C GLU A 122 -12.88 25.89 6.45
N GLU A 123 -11.75 25.20 6.20
CA GLU A 123 -10.66 25.76 5.37
C GLU A 123 -11.13 26.08 3.95
N LEU A 124 -11.86 25.16 3.31
CA LEU A 124 -12.41 25.36 1.97
C LEU A 124 -13.37 26.56 1.92
N LYS A 125 -14.26 26.73 2.89
CA LYS A 125 -15.13 27.90 2.98
C LYS A 125 -14.35 29.21 3.06
N THR A 126 -13.20 29.20 3.70
CA THR A 126 -12.32 30.36 3.83
C THR A 126 -11.64 30.72 2.53
N ILE A 127 -11.19 29.71 1.76
CA ILE A 127 -10.46 29.87 0.50
C ILE A 127 -11.40 30.25 -0.66
N THR A 128 -12.66 29.77 -0.63
CA THR A 128 -13.62 29.95 -1.72
C THR A 128 -14.50 31.21 -1.59
N ARG A 129 -14.21 32.04 -0.62
CA ARG A 129 -14.85 33.36 -0.44
C ARG A 129 -14.18 34.47 -1.30
#